data_06406db69bfbeb8818da966dfe07bd43
#
_entry.id   06406db69bfbeb8818da966dfe07bd43
#
_cell.length_a   1.000
_cell.length_b   1.000
_cell.length_c   1.000
_cell.angle_alpha   90.00
_cell.angle_beta   90.00
_cell.angle_gamma   90.00
#
_symmetry.space_group_name_H-M   'P 1'
#
loop_
_entity.id
_entity.type
_entity.pdbx_description
1 polymer ?
#
loop_
_entity_poly.entity_id
_entity_poly.type
_entity_poly.pdbx_seq_one_letter_code
_entity_poly.pdbx_strand_id
1 'polypeptide(L)'
;MGELLSETADGVIVNVRAAPRSSRAGLDGMVGDALKVRIRSAPVDGKANKELIEVLADAFGLPKSAVEFKSGETSKTKRLLLRGVTKETILSRL
;
A
#
# COMPACT_ATOMS: atom_id res chain seq x y z
N MET A 1 6.40 18.15 1.31
CA MET A 1 6.44 17.25 0.16
C MET A 1 6.54 15.82 0.64
N GLY A 2 5.64 14.99 0.14
CA GLY A 2 5.70 13.57 0.45
C GLY A 2 6.63 12.84 -0.50
N GLU A 3 7.28 11.82 -0.01
CA GLU A 3 8.00 10.87 -0.84
C GLU A 3 7.11 9.66 -1.02
N LEU A 4 7.11 9.08 -2.22
CA LEU A 4 6.40 7.83 -2.49
C LEU A 4 6.87 6.74 -1.52
N LEU A 5 8.18 6.64 -1.33
CA LEU A 5 8.81 5.63 -0.47
C LEU A 5 9.74 6.31 0.52
N SER A 6 9.67 5.88 1.78
CA SER A 6 10.56 6.35 2.85
C SER A 6 11.18 5.16 3.55
N GLU A 7 12.50 5.06 3.51
CA GLU A 7 13.19 3.98 4.20
C GLU A 7 13.27 4.25 5.71
N THR A 8 13.04 3.19 6.49
CA THR A 8 13.17 3.24 7.94
C THR A 8 14.00 2.04 8.40
N ALA A 9 14.33 1.99 9.69
CA ALA A 9 15.04 0.86 10.27
C ALA A 9 14.25 -0.45 10.15
N ASP A 10 12.92 -0.37 10.10
CA ASP A 10 12.05 -1.54 10.07
C ASP A 10 11.66 -1.99 8.66
N GLY A 11 11.86 -1.13 7.67
CA GLY A 11 11.46 -1.43 6.31
C GLY A 11 11.22 -0.16 5.52
N VAL A 12 10.23 -0.18 4.62
CA VAL A 12 9.93 0.95 3.75
C VAL A 12 8.48 1.39 3.97
N ILE A 13 8.28 2.69 4.19
CA ILE A 13 6.94 3.26 4.27
C ILE A 13 6.54 3.71 2.87
N VAL A 14 5.37 3.26 2.43
CA VAL A 14 4.82 3.57 1.12
C VAL A 14 3.59 4.43 1.30
N ASN A 15 3.52 5.53 0.54
CA ASN A 15 2.29 6.30 0.44
C ASN A 15 1.39 5.60 -0.56
N VAL A 16 0.16 5.31 -0.15
CA VAL A 16 -0.80 4.55 -0.96
C VAL A 16 -2.08 5.32 -1.12
N ARG A 17 -2.61 5.31 -2.33
CA ARG A 17 -3.93 5.84 -2.62
C ARG A 17 -4.82 4.70 -3.07
N ALA A 18 -5.84 4.39 -2.29
CA ALA A 18 -6.74 3.31 -2.59
C ALA A 18 -7.79 3.73 -3.62
N ALA A 19 -8.07 2.85 -4.58
CA ALA A 19 -9.17 3.01 -5.53
C ALA A 19 -10.20 1.92 -5.21
N PRO A 20 -11.18 2.21 -4.36
CA PRO A 20 -12.16 1.20 -3.92
C PRO A 20 -13.19 0.89 -4.99
N ARG A 21 -13.94 -0.17 -4.78
CA ARG A 21 -15.00 -0.63 -5.69
C ARG A 21 -14.50 -0.87 -7.11
N SER A 22 -13.25 -1.27 -7.25
CA SER A 22 -12.69 -1.62 -8.55
C SER A 22 -13.10 -3.03 -8.95
N SER A 23 -13.12 -3.29 -10.25
CA SER A 23 -13.48 -4.61 -10.75
C SER A 23 -12.41 -5.66 -10.45
N ARG A 24 -11.18 -5.23 -10.19
CA ARG A 24 -10.10 -6.13 -9.80
C ARG A 24 -9.11 -5.42 -8.89
N ALA A 25 -8.46 -6.21 -8.04
CA ALA A 25 -7.47 -5.71 -7.10
C ALA A 25 -6.07 -5.79 -7.70
N GLY A 26 -5.19 -4.88 -7.30
CA GLY A 26 -3.80 -4.89 -7.74
C GLY A 26 -3.18 -3.51 -7.76
N LEU A 27 -1.90 -3.46 -8.08
CA LEU A 27 -1.17 -2.21 -8.25
C LEU A 27 -1.56 -1.56 -9.56
N ASP A 28 -1.66 -0.24 -9.57
CA ASP A 28 -2.10 0.51 -10.75
C ASP A 28 -1.25 1.76 -10.97
N GLY A 29 0.07 1.61 -10.85
CA GLY A 29 1.01 2.69 -11.09
C GLY A 29 1.04 3.74 -9.99
N MET A 30 1.50 4.92 -10.32
CA MET A 30 1.66 6.02 -9.37
C MET A 30 0.73 7.17 -9.71
N VAL A 31 0.22 7.83 -8.67
CA VAL A 31 -0.58 9.05 -8.79
C VAL A 31 0.06 10.08 -7.87
N GLY A 32 0.73 11.07 -8.47
CA GLY A 32 1.48 12.04 -7.67
C GLY A 32 2.59 11.35 -6.88
N ASP A 33 2.59 11.53 -5.57
CA ASP A 33 3.56 10.94 -4.66
C ASP A 33 3.02 9.70 -3.94
N ALA A 34 2.04 9.02 -4.53
CA ALA A 34 1.42 7.84 -3.94
C ALA A 34 1.32 6.70 -4.95
N LEU A 35 1.40 5.49 -4.45
CA LEU A 35 1.14 4.28 -5.23
C LEU A 35 -0.36 4.06 -5.28
N LYS A 36 -0.92 3.98 -6.47
CA LYS A 36 -2.34 3.69 -6.63
C LYS A 36 -2.56 2.19 -6.53
N VAL A 37 -3.46 1.80 -5.65
CA VAL A 37 -3.79 0.39 -5.42
C VAL A 37 -5.30 0.21 -5.59
N ARG A 38 -5.68 -0.66 -6.49
CA ARG A 38 -7.09 -0.99 -6.70
C ARG A 38 -7.52 -2.03 -5.69
N ILE A 39 -8.69 -1.84 -5.11
CA ILE A 39 -9.31 -2.80 -4.21
C ILE A 39 -10.78 -2.95 -4.61
N ARG A 40 -11.34 -4.13 -4.34
CA ARG A 40 -12.72 -4.42 -4.69
C ARG A 40 -13.69 -3.93 -3.63
N SER A 41 -13.28 -3.93 -2.38
CA SER A 41 -14.12 -3.57 -1.26
C SER A 41 -14.52 -2.09 -1.29
N ALA A 42 -15.69 -1.82 -0.69
CA ALA A 42 -16.05 -0.44 -0.37
C ALA A 42 -15.23 0.03 0.84
N PRO A 43 -15.01 1.36 0.98
CA PRO A 43 -14.21 1.87 2.09
C PRO A 43 -15.02 1.94 3.40
N VAL A 44 -15.53 0.79 3.85
CA VAL A 44 -16.37 0.71 5.04
C VAL A 44 -15.92 -0.44 5.93
N ASP A 45 -16.11 -0.29 7.24
CA ASP A 45 -15.92 -1.34 8.25
C ASP A 45 -14.51 -2.00 8.22
N GLY A 46 -13.51 -1.27 7.81
CA GLY A 46 -12.15 -1.79 7.78
C GLY A 46 -11.88 -2.79 6.65
N LYS A 47 -12.86 -3.14 5.85
CA LYS A 47 -12.67 -4.10 4.75
C LYS A 47 -11.68 -3.63 3.72
N ALA A 48 -11.75 -2.35 3.36
CA ALA A 48 -10.83 -1.77 2.39
C ALA A 48 -9.40 -1.80 2.91
N ASN A 49 -9.20 -1.48 4.18
CA ASN A 49 -7.87 -1.49 4.78
C ASN A 49 -7.29 -2.91 4.83
N LYS A 50 -8.13 -3.89 5.14
CA LYS A 50 -7.71 -5.29 5.16
C LYS A 50 -7.32 -5.77 3.77
N GLU A 51 -8.13 -5.46 2.78
CA GLU A 51 -7.83 -5.84 1.39
C GLU A 51 -6.56 -5.16 0.89
N LEU A 52 -6.34 -3.90 1.27
CA LEU A 52 -5.15 -3.16 0.91
C LEU A 52 -3.88 -3.86 1.40
N ILE A 53 -3.91 -4.33 2.64
CA ILE A 53 -2.80 -5.11 3.21
C ILE A 53 -2.58 -6.38 2.38
N GLU A 54 -3.64 -7.09 2.05
CA GLU A 54 -3.56 -8.32 1.26
C GLU A 54 -2.97 -8.08 -0.12
N VAL A 55 -3.42 -7.04 -0.81
CA VAL A 55 -2.92 -6.70 -2.14
C VAL A 55 -1.44 -6.34 -2.10
N LEU A 56 -1.03 -5.53 -1.13
CA LEU A 56 0.38 -5.13 -1.02
C LEU A 56 1.27 -6.32 -0.66
N ALA A 57 0.85 -7.16 0.29
CA ALA A 57 1.61 -8.35 0.67
C ALA A 57 1.79 -9.27 -0.54
N ASP A 58 0.72 -9.49 -1.28
CA ASP A 58 0.75 -10.35 -2.45
C ASP A 58 1.65 -9.79 -3.55
N ALA A 59 1.54 -8.48 -3.82
CA ALA A 59 2.29 -7.82 -4.87
C ALA A 59 3.81 -7.87 -4.63
N PHE A 60 4.24 -7.82 -3.37
CA PHE A 60 5.66 -7.80 -3.02
C PHE A 60 6.16 -9.11 -2.42
N GLY A 61 5.34 -10.16 -2.46
CA GLY A 61 5.75 -11.46 -1.98
C GLY A 61 6.01 -11.53 -0.47
N LEU A 62 5.23 -10.77 0.31
CA LEU A 62 5.38 -10.69 1.76
C LEU A 62 4.23 -11.38 2.48
N PRO A 63 4.47 -11.87 3.70
CA PRO A 63 3.34 -12.27 4.53
C PRO A 63 2.54 -11.04 4.95
N LYS A 64 1.25 -11.23 5.23
CA LYS A 64 0.38 -10.11 5.64
C LYS A 64 0.90 -9.42 6.90
N SER A 65 1.51 -10.17 7.79
CA SER A 65 2.08 -9.62 9.03
C SER A 65 3.23 -8.64 8.79
N ALA A 66 3.80 -8.63 7.58
CA ALA A 66 4.87 -7.71 7.21
C ALA A 66 4.34 -6.37 6.71
N VAL A 67 3.03 -6.22 6.55
CA VAL A 67 2.39 -4.99 6.08
C VAL A 67 1.60 -4.38 7.23
N GLU A 68 1.92 -3.13 7.56
CA GLU A 68 1.34 -2.47 8.73
C GLU A 68 0.94 -1.04 8.39
N PHE A 69 -0.27 -0.65 8.81
CA PHE A 69 -0.69 0.75 8.70
C PHE A 69 0.08 1.62 9.68
N LYS A 70 0.62 2.73 9.19
CA LYS A 70 1.29 3.72 10.02
C LYS A 70 0.40 4.94 10.25
N SER A 71 -0.36 5.36 9.25
CA SER A 71 -1.29 6.49 9.40
C SER A 71 -2.25 6.50 8.21
N GLY A 72 -3.28 7.34 8.32
CA GLY A 72 -4.22 7.56 7.23
C GLY A 72 -5.26 6.48 7.05
N GLU A 73 -5.59 5.72 8.09
CA GLU A 73 -6.55 4.62 7.98
C GLU A 73 -7.91 5.05 7.47
N THR A 74 -8.31 6.29 7.78
CA THR A 74 -9.59 6.84 7.34
C THR A 74 -9.46 7.88 6.23
N SER A 75 -8.25 8.14 5.75
CA SER A 75 -8.03 9.13 4.69
C SER A 75 -7.84 8.46 3.34
N LYS A 76 -7.90 9.25 2.26
CA LYS A 76 -7.67 8.77 0.91
C LYS A 76 -6.21 8.36 0.69
N THR A 77 -5.29 9.07 1.30
CA THR A 77 -3.87 8.75 1.24
C THR A 77 -3.48 8.04 2.53
N LYS A 78 -2.93 6.85 2.39
CA LYS A 78 -2.58 5.99 3.50
C LYS A 78 -1.08 5.74 3.50
N ARG A 79 -0.52 5.53 4.68
CA ARG A 79 0.90 5.20 4.82
C ARG A 79 1.02 3.82 5.43
N LEU A 80 1.70 2.93 4.72
CA LEU A 80 1.88 1.55 5.18
C LEU A 80 3.36 1.22 5.21
N LEU A 81 3.75 0.49 6.25
CA LEU A 81 5.11 -0.03 6.39
C LEU A 81 5.17 -1.43 5.79
N LEU A 82 6.13 -1.64 4.90
CA LEU A 82 6.41 -2.96 4.33
C LEU A 82 7.74 -3.43 4.91
N ARG A 83 7.71 -4.51 5.67
CA ARG A 83 8.91 -5.09 6.29
C ARG A 83 9.54 -6.12 5.38
N GLY A 84 10.85 -6.20 5.40
CA GLY A 84 11.56 -7.22 4.63
C GLY A 84 11.77 -6.91 3.16
N VAL A 85 11.57 -5.65 2.77
CA VAL A 85 11.82 -5.19 1.38
C VAL A 85 12.67 -3.94 1.40
N THR A 86 13.30 -3.67 0.26
CA THR A 86 14.07 -2.45 0.05
C THR A 86 13.33 -1.54 -0.93
N LYS A 87 13.75 -0.29 -0.99
CA LYS A 87 13.24 0.67 -1.96
C LYS A 87 13.38 0.16 -3.39
N GLU A 88 14.55 -0.41 -3.70
CA GLU A 88 14.83 -0.93 -5.04
C GLU A 88 13.87 -2.06 -5.41
N THR A 89 13.59 -2.95 -4.47
CA THR A 89 12.66 -4.05 -4.71
C THR A 89 11.27 -3.53 -5.05
N ILE A 90 10.81 -2.52 -4.30
CA ILE A 90 9.49 -1.94 -4.56
C ILE A 90 9.46 -1.25 -5.93
N LEU A 91 10.46 -0.43 -6.22
CA LEU A 91 10.53 0.28 -7.50
C LEU A 91 10.59 -0.66 -8.69
N SER A 92 11.24 -1.81 -8.54
CA SER A 92 11.35 -2.78 -9.63
C SER A 92 10.02 -3.45 -9.98
N ARG A 93 9.03 -3.34 -9.13
CA ARG A 93 7.71 -3.94 -9.34
C ARG A 93 6.63 -2.94 -9.73
N LEU A 94 6.97 -1.70 -9.89
CA LEU A 94 6.03 -0.66 -10.31
C LEU A 94 5.95 -0.52 -11.82
#